data_7f9daaf33b88de1970882ba15fd524b6
#
_entry.id   7f9daaf33b88de1970882ba15fd524b6
#
_cell.length_a   1.000
_cell.length_b   1.000
_cell.length_c   1.000
_cell.angle_alpha   90.00
_cell.angle_beta   90.00
_cell.angle_gamma   90.00
#
_symmetry.space_group_name_H-M   'P 1'
#
loop_
_entity.id
_entity.type
_entity.pdbx_description
1 polymer ?
#
loop_
_entity_poly.entity_id
_entity_poly.type
_entity_poly.pdbx_seq_one_letter_code
_entity_poly.pdbx_strand_id
1 'polypeptide(L)'
;GYRWDLSEGPTRHPVVSEDEALGIAEYFEQHNKDPRVKVGAFDLSKVSKFDATFGGMAYKAHACLGCHLIEENGKLIGGPQSASLVAAGQRYDKDWLFRFGQNPQDFTVHNGEFLADATEPQLRAVIGFLMVQGVKDFKYYEPWTAPEFGMASADRGKVLYKEYCAQCHGFTGKGDGPAASGLEPKPAIHANIPFDKVPTDYLYNVINHGGAAMGKSPSMPYWGLTIGQQGVADVMAYLKVTFKGQAEVAQAAAGSGEGPSGV
;
A
#
# COMPACT_ATOMS: atom_id res chain seq x y z
N GLY A 1 3.58 -17.50 35.68
CA GLY A 1 2.76 -18.09 34.65
C GLY A 1 1.38 -18.36 35.21
N TYR A 2 0.36 -17.61 34.77
CA TYR A 2 -1.04 -17.95 35.08
C TYR A 2 -1.40 -19.18 34.23
N ARG A 3 -1.61 -20.31 34.93
CA ARG A 3 -2.23 -21.49 34.34
C ARG A 3 -3.73 -21.27 34.38
N TRP A 4 -4.35 -21.08 33.24
CA TRP A 4 -5.80 -21.12 33.10
C TRP A 4 -6.26 -22.55 33.37
N ASP A 5 -6.94 -22.76 34.47
CA ASP A 5 -7.62 -24.03 34.70
C ASP A 5 -8.93 -24.04 33.92
N LEU A 6 -8.92 -24.74 32.79
CA LEU A 6 -10.09 -24.88 31.94
C LEU A 6 -11.10 -25.95 32.44
N SER A 7 -10.82 -26.58 33.56
CA SER A 7 -11.70 -27.65 34.12
C SER A 7 -13.05 -27.11 34.59
N GLU A 8 -13.15 -25.83 34.94
CA GLU A 8 -14.40 -25.18 35.38
C GLU A 8 -15.18 -24.50 34.24
N GLY A 9 -14.76 -24.66 33.00
CA GLY A 9 -15.35 -23.97 31.85
C GLY A 9 -14.92 -22.49 31.74
N PRO A 10 -15.28 -21.78 30.65
CA PRO A 10 -14.94 -20.40 30.51
C PRO A 10 -15.64 -19.58 31.60
N THR A 11 -14.85 -18.92 32.45
CA THR A 11 -15.37 -17.90 33.38
C THR A 11 -16.13 -16.86 32.56
N ARG A 12 -17.44 -16.83 32.69
CA ARG A 12 -18.25 -15.77 32.06
C ARG A 12 -17.90 -14.47 32.75
N HIS A 13 -17.59 -13.45 31.96
CA HIS A 13 -17.56 -12.09 32.50
C HIS A 13 -18.89 -11.80 33.19
N PRO A 14 -18.90 -11.12 34.34
CA PRO A 14 -20.14 -10.68 34.95
C PRO A 14 -20.93 -9.86 33.89
N VAL A 15 -22.23 -10.10 33.84
CA VAL A 15 -23.10 -9.30 32.99
C VAL A 15 -23.22 -7.93 33.67
N VAL A 16 -22.69 -6.92 33.02
CA VAL A 16 -22.80 -5.52 33.44
C VAL A 16 -23.96 -4.88 32.68
N SER A 17 -24.61 -3.91 33.29
CA SER A 17 -25.60 -3.07 32.62
C SER A 17 -24.94 -2.20 31.54
N GLU A 18 -25.74 -1.64 30.64
CA GLU A 18 -25.23 -0.73 29.61
C GLU A 18 -24.54 0.50 30.24
N ASP A 19 -25.13 1.07 31.30
CA ASP A 19 -24.56 2.22 32.04
C ASP A 19 -23.23 1.88 32.70
N GLU A 20 -23.12 0.70 33.31
CA GLU A 20 -21.85 0.23 33.86
C GLU A 20 -20.80 0.00 32.81
N ALA A 21 -21.17 -0.59 31.64
CA ALA A 21 -20.26 -0.78 30.51
C ALA A 21 -19.77 0.54 29.95
N LEU A 22 -20.66 1.53 29.80
CA LEU A 22 -20.29 2.89 29.37
C LEU A 22 -19.38 3.58 30.38
N GLY A 23 -19.67 3.48 31.68
CA GLY A 23 -18.82 4.04 32.74
C GLY A 23 -17.41 3.41 32.78
N ILE A 24 -17.31 2.10 32.56
CA ILE A 24 -16.03 1.39 32.43
C ILE A 24 -15.27 1.85 31.20
N ALA A 25 -15.95 1.97 30.05
CA ALA A 25 -15.33 2.45 28.82
C ALA A 25 -14.80 3.88 28.96
N GLU A 26 -15.61 4.79 29.55
CA GLU A 26 -15.21 6.17 29.82
C GLU A 26 -14.01 6.25 30.78
N TYR A 27 -14.00 5.44 31.82
CA TYR A 27 -12.86 5.35 32.72
C TYR A 27 -11.58 4.95 32.00
N PHE A 28 -11.63 3.93 31.13
CA PHE A 28 -10.47 3.52 30.35
C PHE A 28 -10.06 4.60 29.35
N GLU A 29 -10.97 5.26 28.70
CA GLU A 29 -10.67 6.35 27.78
C GLU A 29 -9.91 7.51 28.45
N GLN A 30 -10.31 7.84 29.69
CA GLN A 30 -9.68 8.92 30.46
C GLN A 30 -8.33 8.54 31.07
N HIS A 31 -8.16 7.28 31.49
CA HIS A 31 -7.02 6.85 32.31
C HIS A 31 -6.00 5.97 31.59
N ASN A 32 -6.35 5.41 30.44
CA ASN A 32 -5.48 4.49 29.69
C ASN A 32 -4.70 5.18 28.55
N LYS A 33 -4.26 6.42 28.78
CA LYS A 33 -3.44 7.16 27.82
C LYS A 33 -1.97 6.87 28.07
N ASP A 34 -1.36 6.10 27.17
CA ASP A 34 0.08 5.88 27.21
C ASP A 34 0.80 7.11 26.60
N PRO A 35 1.66 7.81 27.37
CA PRO A 35 2.35 9.00 26.88
C PRO A 35 3.34 8.72 25.72
N ARG A 36 3.68 7.45 25.51
CA ARG A 36 4.53 7.02 24.39
C ARG A 36 3.78 6.98 23.07
N VAL A 37 2.44 6.96 23.11
CA VAL A 37 1.58 6.93 21.92
C VAL A 37 1.30 8.35 21.44
N LYS A 38 1.79 8.70 20.27
CA LYS A 38 1.55 9.99 19.66
C LYS A 38 0.24 9.95 18.86
N VAL A 39 -0.76 10.70 19.28
CA VAL A 39 -2.03 10.83 18.56
C VAL A 39 -1.80 11.38 17.14
N GLY A 40 -2.40 10.72 16.14
CA GLY A 40 -2.24 11.07 14.73
C GLY A 40 -0.94 10.57 14.09
N ALA A 41 -0.20 9.66 14.75
CA ALA A 41 1.00 9.04 14.18
C ALA A 41 0.69 8.13 12.99
N PHE A 42 -0.52 7.54 12.99
CA PHE A 42 -1.03 6.73 11.89
C PHE A 42 -2.31 7.32 11.31
N ASP A 43 -2.26 7.72 10.03
CA ASP A 43 -3.42 8.26 9.32
C ASP A 43 -4.18 7.15 8.59
N LEU A 44 -5.21 6.61 9.25
CA LEU A 44 -6.06 5.56 8.70
C LEU A 44 -6.82 6.01 7.43
N SER A 45 -7.09 7.32 7.29
CA SER A 45 -7.78 7.86 6.11
C SER A 45 -6.92 7.82 4.84
N LYS A 46 -5.64 7.52 4.96
CA LYS A 46 -4.68 7.41 3.85
C LYS A 46 -4.38 5.96 3.47
N VAL A 47 -5.01 4.98 4.11
CA VAL A 47 -4.80 3.57 3.76
C VAL A 47 -5.49 3.25 2.43
N SER A 48 -4.71 2.97 1.42
CA SER A 48 -5.20 2.52 0.12
C SER A 48 -5.45 1.00 0.12
N LYS A 49 -6.20 0.53 -0.87
CA LYS A 49 -6.39 -0.91 -1.08
C LYS A 49 -5.05 -1.62 -1.35
N PHE A 50 -4.14 -0.93 -2.04
CA PHE A 50 -2.79 -1.45 -2.27
C PHE A 50 -2.02 -1.60 -0.95
N ASP A 51 -2.03 -0.58 -0.07
CA ASP A 51 -1.33 -0.64 1.21
C ASP A 51 -1.85 -1.80 2.07
N ALA A 52 -3.16 -1.99 2.15
CA ALA A 52 -3.74 -3.12 2.87
C ALA A 52 -3.33 -4.48 2.27
N THR A 53 -3.30 -4.61 0.95
CA THR A 53 -2.86 -5.84 0.26
C THR A 53 -1.36 -6.10 0.49
N PHE A 54 -0.54 -5.09 0.30
CA PHE A 54 0.91 -5.16 0.53
C PHE A 54 1.23 -5.45 2.00
N GLY A 55 0.49 -4.82 2.92
CA GLY A 55 0.56 -5.10 4.35
C GLY A 55 0.25 -6.55 4.70
N GLY A 56 -0.77 -7.13 4.07
CA GLY A 56 -1.09 -8.56 4.22
C GLY A 56 0.04 -9.48 3.72
N MET A 57 0.69 -9.12 2.61
CA MET A 57 1.86 -9.85 2.12
C MET A 57 3.04 -9.73 3.09
N ALA A 58 3.35 -8.52 3.57
CA ALA A 58 4.40 -8.27 4.54
C ALA A 58 4.13 -9.00 5.87
N TYR A 59 2.90 -8.99 6.34
CA TYR A 59 2.44 -9.73 7.53
C TYR A 59 2.77 -11.22 7.44
N LYS A 60 2.55 -11.83 6.27
CA LYS A 60 2.91 -13.23 6.00
C LYS A 60 4.42 -13.44 5.91
N ALA A 61 5.13 -12.53 5.24
CA ALA A 61 6.58 -12.62 5.04
C ALA A 61 7.36 -12.50 6.36
N HIS A 62 6.88 -11.68 7.30
CA HIS A 62 7.48 -11.53 8.64
C HIS A 62 6.99 -12.61 9.64
N ALA A 63 6.41 -13.71 9.15
CA ALA A 63 5.96 -14.86 9.93
C ALA A 63 4.95 -14.56 11.06
N CYS A 64 4.25 -13.43 11.01
CA CYS A 64 3.23 -13.06 12.01
C CYS A 64 2.13 -14.13 12.13
N LEU A 65 1.82 -14.82 11.02
CA LEU A 65 0.88 -15.96 11.01
C LEU A 65 1.33 -17.14 11.88
N GLY A 66 2.60 -17.24 12.23
CA GLY A 66 3.07 -18.31 13.13
C GLY A 66 2.40 -18.24 14.50
N CYS A 67 2.04 -17.04 14.96
CA CYS A 67 1.51 -16.80 16.31
C CYS A 67 0.12 -16.17 16.32
N HIS A 68 -0.26 -15.38 15.30
CA HIS A 68 -1.50 -14.61 15.29
C HIS A 68 -2.52 -15.15 14.29
N LEU A 69 -3.77 -15.23 14.72
CA LEU A 69 -4.92 -15.53 13.86
C LEU A 69 -5.40 -14.27 13.15
N ILE A 70 -5.69 -14.41 11.86
CA ILE A 70 -6.44 -13.46 11.05
C ILE A 70 -7.55 -14.18 10.29
N GLU A 71 -8.46 -13.42 9.68
CA GLU A 71 -9.45 -13.95 8.76
C GLU A 71 -9.04 -13.63 7.32
N GLU A 72 -9.01 -14.63 6.46
CA GLU A 72 -8.78 -14.49 5.03
C GLU A 72 -9.81 -15.30 4.24
N ASN A 73 -10.59 -14.64 3.40
CA ASN A 73 -11.65 -15.26 2.59
C ASN A 73 -12.66 -16.08 3.43
N GLY A 74 -13.06 -15.58 4.59
CA GLY A 74 -14.01 -16.25 5.49
C GLY A 74 -13.40 -17.43 6.26
N LYS A 75 -12.09 -17.59 6.24
CA LYS A 75 -11.39 -18.67 6.97
C LYS A 75 -10.40 -18.08 7.96
N LEU A 76 -10.33 -18.67 9.15
CA LEU A 76 -9.28 -18.36 10.12
C LEU A 76 -7.99 -19.03 9.68
N ILE A 77 -6.92 -18.24 9.59
CA ILE A 77 -5.58 -18.72 9.30
C ILE A 77 -4.59 -18.16 10.32
N GLY A 78 -3.53 -18.91 10.57
CA GLY A 78 -2.47 -18.54 11.53
C GLY A 78 -2.48 -19.40 12.80
N GLY A 79 -1.58 -19.06 13.72
CA GLY A 79 -1.41 -19.77 14.99
C GLY A 79 -2.16 -19.09 16.14
N PRO A 80 -2.62 -19.87 17.14
CA PRO A 80 -3.35 -19.36 18.30
C PRO A 80 -2.44 -18.99 19.48
N GLN A 81 -1.11 -18.90 19.26
CA GLN A 81 -0.14 -18.73 20.35
C GLN A 81 -0.12 -17.30 20.92
N SER A 82 -0.68 -16.34 20.20
CA SER A 82 -0.71 -14.94 20.57
C SER A 82 -2.11 -14.34 20.37
N ALA A 83 -2.26 -13.03 20.58
CA ALA A 83 -3.55 -12.36 20.44
C ALA A 83 -4.14 -12.56 19.04
N SER A 84 -5.44 -12.89 18.98
CA SER A 84 -6.16 -12.93 17.70
C SER A 84 -6.30 -11.54 17.12
N LEU A 85 -5.94 -11.36 15.85
CA LEU A 85 -6.02 -10.11 15.09
C LEU A 85 -7.20 -10.08 14.10
N VAL A 86 -8.11 -11.04 14.18
CA VAL A 86 -9.28 -11.19 13.29
C VAL A 86 -10.13 -9.92 13.21
N ALA A 87 -10.27 -9.19 14.30
CA ALA A 87 -11.02 -7.94 14.36
C ALA A 87 -10.14 -6.79 14.89
N ALA A 88 -8.88 -6.77 14.46
CA ALA A 88 -7.92 -5.79 14.97
C ALA A 88 -8.38 -4.34 14.77
N GLY A 89 -8.99 -4.04 13.61
CA GLY A 89 -9.49 -2.70 13.29
C GLY A 89 -10.68 -2.23 14.16
N GLN A 90 -11.34 -3.15 14.86
CA GLN A 90 -12.41 -2.82 15.79
C GLN A 90 -11.94 -2.79 17.25
N ARG A 91 -10.76 -3.36 17.55
CA ARG A 91 -10.29 -3.62 18.92
C ARG A 91 -9.13 -2.77 19.35
N TYR A 92 -8.30 -2.32 18.43
CA TYR A 92 -7.08 -1.59 18.75
C TYR A 92 -7.16 -0.16 18.24
N ASP A 93 -6.60 0.77 19.04
CA ASP A 93 -6.30 2.11 18.56
C ASP A 93 -5.16 2.07 17.54
N LYS A 94 -5.33 2.78 16.43
CA LYS A 94 -4.40 2.78 15.29
C LYS A 94 -3.01 3.33 15.63
N ASP A 95 -2.97 4.37 16.46
CA ASP A 95 -1.73 5.04 16.85
C ASP A 95 -0.97 4.17 17.87
N TRP A 96 -1.72 3.51 18.78
CA TRP A 96 -1.16 2.54 19.71
C TRP A 96 -0.58 1.33 18.96
N LEU A 97 -1.32 0.76 18.01
CA LEU A 97 -0.86 -0.40 17.24
C LEU A 97 0.38 -0.06 16.41
N PHE A 98 0.40 1.14 15.82
CA PHE A 98 1.56 1.63 15.08
C PHE A 98 2.78 1.80 15.99
N ARG A 99 2.61 2.42 17.15
CA ARG A 99 3.69 2.61 18.13
C ARG A 99 4.17 1.27 18.71
N PHE A 100 3.25 0.35 19.01
CA PHE A 100 3.58 -1.01 19.42
C PHE A 100 4.43 -1.71 18.36
N GLY A 101 4.04 -1.62 17.10
CA GLY A 101 4.80 -2.22 15.98
C GLY A 101 6.20 -1.64 15.79
N GLN A 102 6.42 -0.37 16.16
CA GLN A 102 7.77 0.24 16.10
C GLN A 102 8.73 -0.33 17.14
N ASN A 103 8.26 -0.58 18.34
CA ASN A 103 9.06 -1.18 19.40
C ASN A 103 8.15 -1.92 20.43
N PRO A 104 7.84 -3.20 20.18
CA PRO A 104 6.99 -3.98 21.07
C PRO A 104 7.57 -4.13 22.49
N GLN A 105 8.91 -4.08 22.62
CA GLN A 105 9.59 -4.25 23.91
C GLN A 105 9.30 -3.13 24.90
N ASP A 106 8.90 -1.94 24.43
CA ASP A 106 8.46 -0.86 25.31
C ASP A 106 7.17 -1.20 26.07
N PHE A 107 6.38 -2.14 25.57
CA PHE A 107 5.06 -2.49 26.10
C PHE A 107 5.00 -3.86 26.74
N THR A 108 5.90 -4.76 26.37
CA THR A 108 5.90 -6.14 26.87
C THR A 108 7.32 -6.71 26.95
N VAL A 109 7.60 -7.41 28.05
CA VAL A 109 8.92 -8.00 28.30
C VAL A 109 9.18 -9.32 27.56
N HIS A 110 8.18 -9.84 26.84
CA HIS A 110 8.25 -11.19 26.25
C HIS A 110 8.07 -11.23 24.73
N ASN A 111 7.89 -10.10 24.08
CA ASN A 111 7.76 -10.09 22.63
C ASN A 111 9.12 -10.08 21.96
N GLY A 112 9.37 -11.13 21.19
CA GLY A 112 10.52 -11.20 20.33
C GLY A 112 10.51 -10.09 19.26
N GLU A 113 11.65 -9.90 18.64
CA GLU A 113 11.97 -8.83 17.68
C GLU A 113 11.34 -9.03 16.30
N PHE A 114 10.10 -9.57 16.19
CA PHE A 114 9.51 -10.00 14.93
C PHE A 114 9.29 -8.89 13.89
N LEU A 115 9.37 -7.62 14.29
CA LEU A 115 9.25 -6.47 13.39
C LEU A 115 10.52 -5.63 13.32
N ALA A 116 11.61 -6.05 13.98
CA ALA A 116 12.87 -5.30 14.02
C ALA A 116 13.45 -5.03 12.61
N ASP A 117 13.19 -5.93 11.66
CA ASP A 117 13.69 -5.83 10.28
C ASP A 117 12.68 -5.15 9.33
N ALA A 118 11.48 -4.82 9.78
CA ALA A 118 10.48 -4.17 8.94
C ALA A 118 10.85 -2.70 8.73
N THR A 119 10.90 -2.27 7.47
CA THR A 119 11.01 -0.85 7.15
C THR A 119 9.75 -0.11 7.57
N GLU A 120 9.84 1.20 7.84
CA GLU A 120 8.66 1.99 8.22
C GLU A 120 7.51 1.89 7.19
N PRO A 121 7.74 1.92 5.86
CA PRO A 121 6.68 1.67 4.89
C PRO A 121 6.02 0.30 5.02
N GLN A 122 6.80 -0.76 5.27
CA GLN A 122 6.25 -2.09 5.50
C GLN A 122 5.43 -2.15 6.79
N LEU A 123 5.94 -1.54 7.87
CA LEU A 123 5.19 -1.44 9.13
C LEU A 123 3.87 -0.69 8.94
N ARG A 124 3.89 0.47 8.28
CA ARG A 124 2.67 1.22 7.98
C ARG A 124 1.66 0.40 7.18
N ALA A 125 2.14 -0.34 6.19
CA ALA A 125 1.29 -1.22 5.39
C ALA A 125 0.68 -2.36 6.23
N VAL A 126 1.48 -3.00 7.09
CA VAL A 126 1.01 -4.05 8.03
C VAL A 126 -0.04 -3.49 8.98
N ILE A 127 0.19 -2.31 9.57
CA ILE A 127 -0.82 -1.67 10.45
C ILE A 127 -2.08 -1.34 9.65
N GLY A 128 -1.96 -0.78 8.44
CA GLY A 128 -3.10 -0.54 7.54
C GLY A 128 -3.89 -1.82 7.26
N PHE A 129 -3.20 -2.92 6.96
CA PHE A 129 -3.83 -4.23 6.79
C PHE A 129 -4.58 -4.70 8.05
N LEU A 130 -3.97 -4.56 9.22
CA LEU A 130 -4.60 -4.97 10.48
C LEU A 130 -5.80 -4.09 10.84
N MET A 131 -5.71 -2.78 10.58
CA MET A 131 -6.80 -1.84 10.89
C MET A 131 -8.03 -2.01 10.01
N VAL A 132 -7.94 -2.73 8.90
CA VAL A 132 -9.12 -3.10 8.09
C VAL A 132 -9.71 -4.46 8.48
N GLN A 133 -9.02 -5.25 9.33
CA GLN A 133 -9.53 -6.54 9.77
C GLN A 133 -10.80 -6.38 10.61
N GLY A 134 -11.87 -7.07 10.21
CA GLY A 134 -13.17 -7.02 10.88
C GLY A 134 -14.00 -5.76 10.59
N VAL A 135 -13.47 -4.78 9.87
CA VAL A 135 -14.21 -3.56 9.49
C VAL A 135 -15.00 -3.80 8.20
N LYS A 136 -16.33 -3.78 8.32
CA LYS A 136 -17.20 -3.87 7.14
C LYS A 136 -17.20 -2.54 6.38
N ASP A 137 -17.25 -2.64 5.05
CA ASP A 137 -17.38 -1.48 4.15
C ASP A 137 -16.29 -0.41 4.36
N PHE A 138 -15.07 -0.85 4.67
CA PHE A 138 -13.93 0.07 4.80
C PHE A 138 -13.71 0.85 3.51
N LYS A 139 -13.67 2.16 3.61
CA LYS A 139 -13.43 3.06 2.47
C LYS A 139 -11.95 3.29 2.31
N TYR A 140 -11.36 2.64 1.31
CA TYR A 140 -9.96 2.82 0.99
C TYR A 140 -9.69 4.20 0.38
N TYR A 141 -8.54 4.75 0.72
CA TYR A 141 -8.03 5.95 0.09
C TYR A 141 -7.62 5.64 -1.35
N GLU A 142 -8.01 6.52 -2.24
CA GLU A 142 -7.62 6.48 -3.65
C GLU A 142 -6.64 7.62 -3.94
N PRO A 143 -5.31 7.38 -3.92
CA PRO A 143 -4.30 8.44 -4.03
C PRO A 143 -4.47 9.34 -5.25
N TRP A 144 -4.98 8.80 -6.35
CA TRP A 144 -5.24 9.53 -7.60
C TRP A 144 -6.43 10.49 -7.54
N THR A 145 -7.19 10.51 -6.44
CA THR A 145 -8.25 11.50 -6.19
C THR A 145 -7.73 12.73 -5.44
N ALA A 146 -6.47 12.71 -5.00
CA ALA A 146 -5.84 13.80 -4.30
C ALA A 146 -5.69 15.06 -5.18
N PRO A 147 -5.64 16.27 -4.60
CA PRO A 147 -5.54 17.53 -5.35
C PRO A 147 -4.38 17.56 -6.35
N GLU A 148 -3.26 16.91 -6.05
CA GLU A 148 -2.07 16.81 -6.90
C GLU A 148 -2.39 16.24 -8.27
N PHE A 149 -3.34 15.32 -8.35
CA PHE A 149 -3.76 14.72 -9.64
C PHE A 149 -4.60 15.69 -10.48
N GLY A 150 -5.37 16.57 -9.85
CA GLY A 150 -6.07 17.66 -10.54
C GLY A 150 -5.12 18.74 -11.07
N MET A 151 -3.92 18.86 -10.49
CA MET A 151 -2.87 19.80 -10.88
C MET A 151 -1.76 19.15 -11.72
N ALA A 152 -1.94 17.91 -12.17
CA ALA A 152 -0.93 17.18 -12.93
C ALA A 152 -0.57 17.88 -14.25
N SER A 153 0.74 17.94 -14.57
CA SER A 153 1.26 18.57 -15.79
C SER A 153 2.12 17.59 -16.57
N ALA A 154 1.73 17.35 -17.82
CA ALA A 154 2.52 16.52 -18.72
C ALA A 154 3.90 17.12 -19.03
N ASP A 155 4.05 18.45 -19.04
CA ASP A 155 5.33 19.11 -19.27
C ASP A 155 6.30 18.89 -18.11
N ARG A 156 5.83 19.03 -16.85
CA ARG A 156 6.64 18.66 -15.68
C ARG A 156 6.95 17.16 -15.67
N GLY A 157 5.97 16.33 -16.00
CA GLY A 157 6.14 14.88 -16.14
C GLY A 157 7.17 14.48 -17.18
N LYS A 158 7.24 15.21 -18.30
CA LYS A 158 8.28 15.03 -19.32
C LYS A 158 9.69 15.25 -18.80
N VAL A 159 9.87 16.27 -17.95
CA VAL A 159 11.17 16.54 -17.31
C VAL A 159 11.55 15.39 -16.39
N LEU A 160 10.63 15.00 -15.48
CA LEU A 160 10.83 13.90 -14.55
C LEU A 160 11.07 12.56 -15.29
N TYR A 161 10.32 12.30 -16.35
CA TYR A 161 10.51 11.10 -17.17
C TYR A 161 11.91 11.02 -17.75
N LYS A 162 12.40 12.12 -18.32
CA LYS A 162 13.76 12.18 -18.89
C LYS A 162 14.84 11.96 -17.83
N GLU A 163 14.64 12.50 -16.65
CA GLU A 163 15.61 12.42 -15.55
C GLU A 163 15.64 11.03 -14.91
N TYR A 164 14.47 10.46 -14.59
CA TYR A 164 14.37 9.26 -13.77
C TYR A 164 13.99 7.99 -14.54
N CYS A 165 13.13 8.10 -15.55
CA CYS A 165 12.56 6.94 -16.23
C CYS A 165 13.33 6.54 -17.50
N ALA A 166 13.80 7.54 -18.27
CA ALA A 166 14.42 7.31 -19.56
C ALA A 166 15.75 6.55 -19.49
N GLN A 167 16.41 6.54 -18.31
CA GLN A 167 17.63 5.77 -18.09
C GLN A 167 17.43 4.27 -18.37
N CYS A 168 16.24 3.76 -18.10
CA CYS A 168 15.87 2.37 -18.39
C CYS A 168 14.90 2.27 -19.58
N HIS A 169 13.84 3.10 -19.59
CA HIS A 169 12.78 3.00 -20.58
C HIS A 169 13.09 3.69 -21.91
N GLY A 170 14.19 4.44 -22.01
CA GLY A 170 14.58 5.20 -23.18
C GLY A 170 13.80 6.51 -23.34
N PHE A 171 14.39 7.49 -24.02
CA PHE A 171 13.78 8.82 -24.23
C PHE A 171 12.50 8.75 -25.09
N THR A 172 12.42 7.74 -25.95
CA THR A 172 11.28 7.47 -26.82
C THR A 172 10.41 6.31 -26.33
N GLY A 173 10.69 5.81 -25.13
CA GLY A 173 9.93 4.72 -24.52
C GLY A 173 10.17 3.35 -25.14
N LYS A 174 11.27 3.11 -25.82
CA LYS A 174 11.58 1.84 -26.51
C LYS A 174 12.24 0.79 -25.61
N GLY A 175 12.46 1.09 -24.33
CA GLY A 175 13.15 0.19 -23.41
C GLY A 175 14.67 0.12 -23.67
N ASP A 176 15.20 1.09 -24.39
CA ASP A 176 16.58 1.19 -24.90
C ASP A 176 17.41 2.23 -24.16
N GLY A 177 17.04 2.55 -22.94
CA GLY A 177 17.81 3.49 -22.09
C GLY A 177 19.21 2.96 -21.76
N PRO A 178 20.15 3.86 -21.40
CA PRO A 178 21.55 3.50 -21.13
C PRO A 178 21.71 2.35 -20.11
N ALA A 179 20.83 2.28 -19.12
CA ALA A 179 20.85 1.23 -18.10
C ALA A 179 20.13 -0.06 -18.53
N ALA A 180 19.41 -0.07 -19.64
CA ALA A 180 18.53 -1.19 -20.03
C ALA A 180 19.33 -2.46 -20.39
N SER A 181 20.56 -2.33 -20.91
CA SER A 181 21.34 -3.44 -21.43
C SER A 181 21.65 -4.51 -20.37
N GLY A 182 21.89 -4.10 -19.13
CA GLY A 182 22.21 -4.98 -17.99
C GLY A 182 21.00 -5.50 -17.20
N LEU A 183 19.77 -5.14 -17.60
CA LEU A 183 18.58 -5.51 -16.83
C LEU A 183 17.92 -6.78 -17.38
N GLU A 184 17.49 -7.65 -16.45
CA GLU A 184 16.65 -8.82 -16.73
C GLU A 184 15.57 -8.93 -15.65
N PRO A 185 14.28 -8.94 -16.01
CA PRO A 185 13.74 -8.72 -17.37
C PRO A 185 14.03 -7.30 -17.90
N LYS A 186 13.98 -7.18 -19.22
CA LYS A 186 14.15 -5.86 -19.89
C LYS A 186 13.05 -4.87 -19.47
N PRO A 187 13.36 -3.55 -19.48
CA PRO A 187 12.36 -2.54 -19.20
C PRO A 187 11.17 -2.61 -20.17
N ALA A 188 9.98 -2.32 -19.66
CA ALA A 188 8.78 -2.27 -20.48
C ALA A 188 8.95 -1.22 -21.61
N ILE A 189 8.49 -1.58 -22.83
CA ILE A 189 8.49 -0.69 -23.99
C ILE A 189 7.25 0.20 -23.91
N HIS A 190 7.41 1.40 -23.35
CA HIS A 190 6.32 2.36 -23.16
C HIS A 190 5.66 2.76 -24.49
N ALA A 191 6.43 2.85 -25.57
CA ALA A 191 5.91 3.16 -26.90
C ALA A 191 4.81 2.20 -27.38
N ASN A 192 4.80 0.96 -26.87
CA ASN A 192 3.81 -0.06 -27.23
C ASN A 192 2.59 -0.08 -26.29
N ILE A 193 2.57 0.73 -25.24
CA ILE A 193 1.54 0.73 -24.22
C ILE A 193 0.59 1.91 -24.43
N PRO A 194 -0.71 1.68 -24.64
CA PRO A 194 -1.71 2.76 -24.65
C PRO A 194 -2.00 3.20 -23.20
N PHE A 195 -1.17 4.09 -22.65
CA PHE A 195 -1.25 4.48 -21.23
C PHE A 195 -2.55 5.18 -20.86
N ASP A 196 -3.27 5.76 -21.80
CA ASP A 196 -4.62 6.29 -21.58
C ASP A 196 -5.66 5.21 -21.26
N LYS A 197 -5.39 3.95 -21.65
CA LYS A 197 -6.22 2.76 -21.35
C LYS A 197 -5.73 1.95 -20.16
N VAL A 198 -4.56 2.27 -19.63
CA VAL A 198 -4.03 1.60 -18.42
C VAL A 198 -4.81 2.05 -17.20
N PRO A 199 -5.30 1.13 -16.34
CA PRO A 199 -5.99 1.49 -15.09
C PRO A 199 -5.16 2.44 -14.24
N THR A 200 -5.81 3.48 -13.72
CA THR A 200 -5.12 4.56 -12.99
C THR A 200 -4.45 4.05 -11.72
N ASP A 201 -5.12 3.16 -10.99
CA ASP A 201 -4.59 2.50 -9.79
C ASP A 201 -3.33 1.68 -10.09
N TYR A 202 -3.36 0.90 -11.17
CA TYR A 202 -2.20 0.12 -11.59
C TYR A 202 -1.02 1.02 -11.95
N LEU A 203 -1.25 2.05 -12.76
CA LEU A 203 -0.19 2.97 -13.20
C LEU A 203 0.39 3.74 -12.01
N TYR A 204 -0.47 4.22 -11.12
CA TYR A 204 -0.05 4.86 -9.88
C TYR A 204 0.84 3.92 -9.06
N ASN A 205 0.34 2.73 -8.76
CA ASN A 205 1.03 1.81 -7.85
C ASN A 205 2.38 1.35 -8.39
N VAL A 206 2.50 1.09 -9.70
CA VAL A 206 3.78 0.65 -10.28
C VAL A 206 4.83 1.77 -10.25
N ILE A 207 4.44 3.04 -10.41
CA ILE A 207 5.36 4.17 -10.33
C ILE A 207 5.69 4.47 -8.87
N ASN A 208 4.67 4.56 -8.02
CA ASN A 208 4.83 4.97 -6.61
C ASN A 208 5.59 3.94 -5.78
N HIS A 209 5.22 2.66 -5.91
CA HIS A 209 5.75 1.56 -5.07
C HIS A 209 6.80 0.70 -5.75
N GLY A 210 7.08 0.94 -7.04
CA GLY A 210 8.08 0.21 -7.79
C GLY A 210 7.66 -1.18 -8.26
N GLY A 211 8.54 -1.83 -9.04
CA GLY A 211 8.22 -3.10 -9.66
C GLY A 211 8.06 -4.25 -8.67
N ALA A 212 8.92 -4.34 -7.66
CA ALA A 212 8.88 -5.43 -6.68
C ALA A 212 7.53 -5.52 -5.94
N ALA A 213 6.97 -4.38 -5.52
CA ALA A 213 5.69 -4.32 -4.82
C ALA A 213 4.51 -4.77 -5.72
N MET A 214 4.70 -4.72 -7.04
CA MET A 214 3.72 -5.15 -8.04
C MET A 214 3.99 -6.55 -8.60
N GLY A 215 4.87 -7.34 -7.96
CA GLY A 215 5.28 -8.66 -8.44
C GLY A 215 6.06 -8.63 -9.76
N LYS A 216 6.74 -7.52 -10.04
CA LYS A 216 7.55 -7.30 -11.25
C LYS A 216 9.03 -7.17 -10.88
N SER A 217 9.86 -6.73 -11.83
CA SER A 217 11.30 -6.58 -11.60
C SER A 217 11.62 -5.62 -10.44
N PRO A 218 12.45 -6.04 -9.48
CA PRO A 218 12.94 -5.15 -8.42
C PRO A 218 13.86 -4.04 -8.94
N SER A 219 14.33 -4.16 -10.18
CA SER A 219 15.14 -3.11 -10.82
C SER A 219 14.36 -1.85 -11.15
N MET A 220 13.02 -1.88 -11.12
CA MET A 220 12.20 -0.69 -11.17
C MET A 220 12.02 -0.12 -9.76
N PRO A 221 12.66 1.01 -9.42
CA PRO A 221 12.58 1.58 -8.09
C PRO A 221 11.18 2.11 -7.74
N TYR A 222 10.95 2.32 -6.45
CA TYR A 222 9.77 3.03 -5.93
C TYR A 222 10.01 4.54 -6.00
N TRP A 223 9.41 5.17 -6.99
CA TRP A 223 9.66 6.59 -7.27
C TRP A 223 8.88 7.53 -6.35
N GLY A 224 7.83 7.05 -5.67
CA GLY A 224 7.00 7.88 -4.80
C GLY A 224 7.77 8.64 -3.73
N LEU A 225 8.83 8.06 -3.15
CA LEU A 225 9.67 8.73 -2.17
C LEU A 225 10.60 9.79 -2.79
N THR A 226 10.99 9.61 -4.05
CA THR A 226 11.94 10.50 -4.74
C THR A 226 11.24 11.70 -5.35
N ILE A 227 10.13 11.48 -6.10
CA ILE A 227 9.46 12.55 -6.85
C ILE A 227 8.17 13.04 -6.17
N GLY A 228 7.75 12.38 -5.07
CA GLY A 228 6.54 12.72 -4.34
C GLY A 228 5.25 12.48 -5.13
N GLN A 229 4.11 12.71 -4.48
CA GLN A 229 2.79 12.46 -5.06
C GLN A 229 2.52 13.33 -6.30
N GLN A 230 2.91 14.61 -6.26
CA GLN A 230 2.80 15.50 -7.43
C GLN A 230 3.63 15.01 -8.61
N GLY A 231 4.87 14.58 -8.37
CA GLY A 231 5.73 14.05 -9.44
C GLY A 231 5.18 12.76 -10.05
N VAL A 232 4.59 11.87 -9.25
CA VAL A 232 3.90 10.68 -9.75
C VAL A 232 2.74 11.08 -10.65
N ALA A 233 1.89 12.03 -10.20
CA ALA A 233 0.77 12.54 -11.00
C ALA A 233 1.23 13.15 -12.33
N ASP A 234 2.30 13.95 -12.31
CA ASP A 234 2.89 14.59 -13.49
C ASP A 234 3.44 13.55 -14.49
N VAL A 235 4.18 12.55 -14.00
CA VAL A 235 4.69 11.45 -14.86
C VAL A 235 3.53 10.66 -15.47
N MET A 236 2.49 10.35 -14.71
CA MET A 236 1.31 9.68 -15.24
C MET A 236 0.62 10.50 -16.34
N ALA A 237 0.49 11.82 -16.15
CA ALA A 237 -0.06 12.71 -17.16
C ALA A 237 0.80 12.69 -18.45
N TYR A 238 2.13 12.76 -18.31
CA TYR A 238 3.04 12.66 -19.46
C TYR A 238 2.91 11.34 -20.21
N LEU A 239 2.92 10.20 -19.50
CA LEU A 239 2.78 8.88 -20.10
C LEU A 239 1.48 8.76 -20.90
N LYS A 240 0.35 9.20 -20.31
CA LYS A 240 -0.98 9.13 -20.92
C LYS A 240 -1.12 9.97 -22.20
N VAL A 241 -0.46 11.12 -22.28
CA VAL A 241 -0.53 11.96 -23.50
C VAL A 241 0.50 11.57 -24.55
N THR A 242 1.63 10.99 -24.14
CA THR A 242 2.77 10.74 -25.05
C THR A 242 2.71 9.36 -25.70
N PHE A 243 2.34 8.32 -24.95
CA PHE A 243 2.39 6.94 -25.43
C PHE A 243 0.97 6.39 -25.58
N LYS A 244 0.56 6.23 -26.86
CA LYS A 244 -0.79 5.79 -27.25
C LYS A 244 -0.85 4.33 -27.71
N GLY A 245 0.29 3.63 -27.72
CA GLY A 245 0.43 2.29 -28.27
C GLY A 245 0.48 2.26 -29.80
N GLN A 246 0.90 1.12 -30.34
CA GLN A 246 1.14 1.00 -31.80
C GLN A 246 -0.15 1.02 -32.64
N ALA A 247 -1.30 0.65 -32.07
CA ALA A 247 -2.56 0.57 -32.83
C ALA A 247 -3.11 1.95 -33.25
N GLU A 248 -2.91 3.00 -32.47
CA GLU A 248 -3.37 4.35 -32.79
C GLU A 248 -2.41 5.08 -33.75
N VAL A 249 -1.11 4.77 -33.70
CA VAL A 249 -0.13 5.33 -34.62
C VAL A 249 -0.36 4.82 -36.05
N ALA A 250 -0.74 3.54 -36.18
CA ALA A 250 -1.08 2.96 -37.47
C ALA A 250 -2.37 3.56 -38.08
N GLN A 251 -3.39 3.85 -37.24
CA GLN A 251 -4.63 4.49 -37.70
C GLN A 251 -4.43 5.98 -38.03
N ALA A 252 -3.63 6.72 -37.31
CA ALA A 252 -3.29 8.10 -37.61
C ALA A 252 -2.48 8.21 -38.93
N ALA A 253 -1.57 7.27 -39.16
CA ALA A 253 -0.80 7.20 -40.39
C ALA A 253 -1.65 6.79 -41.62
N ALA A 254 -2.67 5.94 -41.41
CA ALA A 254 -3.60 5.53 -42.45
C ALA A 254 -4.65 6.60 -42.80
N GLY A 255 -4.99 7.48 -41.83
CA GLY A 255 -5.95 8.57 -42.03
C GLY A 255 -5.37 9.83 -42.70
N SER A 256 -4.04 9.96 -42.85
CA SER A 256 -3.38 11.10 -43.49
C SER A 256 -3.02 10.87 -44.99
N GLY A 257 -3.44 9.75 -45.56
CA GLY A 257 -3.25 9.44 -46.96
C GLY A 257 -4.30 10.14 -47.83
N GLU A 258 -4.09 11.43 -48.17
CA GLU A 258 -4.71 12.02 -49.33
C GLU A 258 -4.15 11.30 -50.59
N GLY A 259 -5.03 10.57 -51.27
CA GLY A 259 -4.72 9.94 -52.52
C GLY A 259 -4.44 11.01 -53.59
N PRO A 260 -3.53 10.76 -54.54
CA PRO A 260 -3.26 11.69 -55.62
C PRO A 260 -4.48 11.77 -56.53
N SER A 261 -5.04 12.99 -56.69
CA SER A 261 -5.97 13.32 -57.77
C SER A 261 -5.29 13.11 -59.11
N GLY A 262 -5.72 12.05 -59.79
CA GLY A 262 -5.30 11.80 -61.19
C GLY A 262 -6.02 12.71 -62.15
N VAL A 263 -5.27 13.27 -63.07
CA VAL A 263 -5.70 13.85 -64.36
C VAL A 263 -5.80 12.74 -65.36
#